data_72b5aaefdba9791d7c8084d823db1926
#
_entry.id   72b5aaefdba9791d7c8084d823db1926
#
_cell.length_a   1.000
_cell.length_b   1.000
_cell.length_c   1.000
_cell.angle_alpha   90.00
_cell.angle_beta   90.00
_cell.angle_gamma   90.00
#
_symmetry.space_group_name_H-M   'P 1'
#
loop_
_entity.id
_entity.type
_entity.pdbx_description
1 polymer ?
#
loop_
_entity_poly.entity_id
_entity_poly.type
_entity_poly.pdbx_seq_one_letter_code
_entity_poly.pdbx_strand_id
1 'polypeptide(L)'
;MLLQRIVTASFFMLTTSVFAGTDPVVKAYMSNLPFAMPEIELPNIPSLRISIADFGAVGDGCTMNTDAIAAAIQQCAAKGGGVVTVPPGMWLTGPIKLESKIELHLDSGAVILFSKRFEDYPMFKRSKAAVKCMPMIFGSNLQDVAITGRGLFDGNGQHWRPVKKEKMTSRQWKELLESGGAVASDGKTWWPSKEALNGEDYLKDLKQNSKKPTPEQIAGAREFLRPVMVALDDCKRVLFDGPTFMNAPGWTLAPTRCEEVVVRNVAVNNPWWGQNTDAIDINSCRNFLLYNSVMSVGDDAICVKPGKMSDLESGQPACENIVVADCIVYNGHGGFVIGSESYGGARNISVKNCTFIGTDIGLRFKSAGDRGGVVEKVYVDGIRMKDIVNEAILFDMFYDQNNDNDPNVKRTPEFRDFQISNIVCDGASGAITVRGLAEMPVKNIRFNTIVINSTAGCVLQDAEQIEMDNIRLSFLTGAAYTVNNADSIQLKHISFPPDAKLFLKASGNKTKSISINETDLSKMKQAVDSDPEVKKDEIIIR
;
A
#
# COMPACT_ATOMS: atom_id res chain seq x y z
N MET A 1 47.41 -51.83 -3.06
CA MET A 1 47.14 -51.27 -1.75
C MET A 1 46.79 -49.80 -1.92
N LEU A 2 45.53 -49.48 -2.12
CA LEU A 2 44.99 -48.11 -2.19
C LEU A 2 44.06 -47.91 -1.01
N LEU A 3 44.42 -47.02 -0.08
CA LEU A 3 43.59 -46.63 1.03
C LEU A 3 42.49 -45.67 0.51
N GLN A 4 41.24 -46.08 0.62
CA GLN A 4 40.09 -45.20 0.54
C GLN A 4 39.95 -44.45 1.87
N ARG A 5 40.07 -43.11 1.80
CA ARG A 5 39.66 -42.22 2.89
C ARG A 5 38.17 -41.90 2.76
N ILE A 6 37.40 -42.42 3.70
CA ILE A 6 35.99 -42.07 3.93
C ILE A 6 35.99 -40.71 4.63
N VAL A 7 35.49 -39.67 3.94
CA VAL A 7 35.19 -38.37 4.54
C VAL A 7 33.74 -38.41 5.05
N THR A 8 33.59 -38.57 6.35
CA THR A 8 32.31 -38.40 7.05
C THR A 8 32.00 -36.92 7.18
N ALA A 9 31.08 -36.42 6.37
CA ALA A 9 30.52 -35.07 6.54
C ALA A 9 29.50 -35.11 7.68
N SER A 10 29.88 -34.56 8.83
CA SER A 10 28.94 -34.33 9.94
C SER A 10 28.06 -33.12 9.58
N PHE A 11 26.80 -33.41 9.29
CA PHE A 11 25.76 -32.39 9.20
C PHE A 11 25.43 -31.89 10.61
N PHE A 12 25.92 -30.75 10.99
CA PHE A 12 25.44 -30.01 12.16
C PHE A 12 24.06 -29.46 11.83
N MET A 13 23.00 -30.13 12.29
CA MET A 13 21.68 -29.49 12.42
C MET A 13 21.79 -28.42 13.52
N LEU A 14 21.91 -27.18 13.10
CA LEU A 14 21.62 -26.05 14.00
C LEU A 14 20.12 -26.04 14.28
N THR A 15 19.73 -26.63 15.40
CA THR A 15 18.42 -26.36 16.00
C THR A 15 18.48 -24.93 16.55
N THR A 16 18.00 -23.96 15.78
CA THR A 16 17.74 -22.62 16.32
C THR A 16 16.53 -22.73 17.25
N SER A 17 16.82 -22.85 18.55
CA SER A 17 15.83 -22.54 19.58
C SER A 17 15.46 -21.06 19.41
N VAL A 18 14.21 -20.78 19.04
CA VAL A 18 13.66 -19.41 19.02
C VAL A 18 13.57 -18.97 20.48
N PHE A 19 14.57 -18.24 20.92
CA PHE A 19 14.48 -17.48 22.17
C PHE A 19 13.43 -16.38 21.97
N ALA A 20 12.53 -16.24 22.92
CA ALA A 20 11.71 -15.06 23.08
C ALA A 20 12.65 -13.86 23.32
N GLY A 21 12.96 -13.13 22.27
CA GLY A 21 13.86 -11.99 22.26
C GLY A 21 13.71 -11.26 20.93
N THR A 22 13.98 -9.97 20.90
CA THR A 22 13.91 -9.14 19.70
C THR A 22 14.87 -9.70 18.65
N ASP A 23 14.36 -9.99 17.46
CA ASP A 23 15.17 -10.43 16.31
C ASP A 23 16.21 -9.36 16.00
N PRO A 24 17.53 -9.68 15.94
CA PRO A 24 18.58 -8.70 15.69
C PRO A 24 18.40 -7.93 14.39
N VAL A 25 17.81 -8.53 13.37
CA VAL A 25 17.53 -7.88 12.09
C VAL A 25 16.38 -6.89 12.25
N VAL A 26 15.31 -7.27 12.92
CA VAL A 26 14.20 -6.35 13.26
C VAL A 26 14.74 -5.16 14.06
N LYS A 27 15.56 -5.42 15.07
CA LYS A 27 16.21 -4.37 15.88
C LYS A 27 17.07 -3.43 15.05
N ALA A 28 17.81 -3.92 14.06
CA ALA A 28 18.63 -3.11 13.16
C ALA A 28 17.78 -2.15 12.33
N TYR A 29 16.64 -2.59 11.81
CA TYR A 29 15.71 -1.71 11.07
C TYR A 29 15.04 -0.66 11.94
N MET A 30 14.87 -0.93 13.22
CA MET A 30 14.28 -0.01 14.19
C MET A 30 15.31 0.93 14.84
N SER A 31 16.59 0.72 14.59
CA SER A 31 17.63 1.60 15.10
C SER A 31 17.76 2.88 14.27
N ASN A 32 18.17 3.98 14.92
CA ASN A 32 18.42 5.27 14.27
C ASN A 32 17.23 5.84 13.48
N LEU A 33 16.01 5.58 13.95
CA LEU A 33 14.80 6.20 13.42
C LEU A 33 14.73 7.68 13.86
N PRO A 34 14.12 8.56 13.07
CA PRO A 34 13.92 9.97 13.43
C PRO A 34 12.86 10.18 14.52
N PHE A 35 12.32 9.11 15.06
CA PHE A 35 11.33 9.10 16.15
C PHE A 35 11.56 7.88 17.05
N ALA A 36 11.08 7.96 18.29
CA ALA A 36 11.10 6.82 19.21
C ALA A 36 10.02 5.81 18.80
N MET A 37 10.40 4.55 18.72
CA MET A 37 9.53 3.43 18.40
C MET A 37 9.72 2.31 19.43
N PRO A 38 8.64 1.72 19.98
CA PRO A 38 8.76 0.53 20.83
C PRO A 38 9.43 -0.62 20.10
N GLU A 39 10.09 -1.51 20.83
CA GLU A 39 10.59 -2.76 20.26
C GLU A 39 9.42 -3.62 19.76
N ILE A 40 9.56 -4.23 18.58
CA ILE A 40 8.58 -5.15 18.03
C ILE A 40 9.00 -6.56 18.42
N GLU A 41 8.10 -7.27 19.09
CA GLU A 41 8.27 -8.69 19.39
C GLU A 41 7.73 -9.54 18.24
N LEU A 42 8.48 -10.58 17.85
CA LEU A 42 7.97 -11.58 16.91
C LEU A 42 7.00 -12.54 17.61
N PRO A 43 6.10 -13.19 16.85
CA PRO A 43 5.18 -14.20 17.39
C PRO A 43 5.92 -15.31 18.14
N ASN A 44 5.44 -15.65 19.32
CA ASN A 44 5.92 -16.79 20.09
C ASN A 44 5.10 -18.03 19.74
N ILE A 45 5.59 -18.81 18.77
CA ILE A 45 4.93 -20.01 18.26
C ILE A 45 5.50 -21.26 18.95
N PRO A 46 4.66 -22.12 19.55
CA PRO A 46 5.11 -23.41 20.09
C PRO A 46 5.74 -24.32 19.03
N SER A 47 6.62 -25.20 19.44
CA SER A 47 7.41 -26.07 18.54
C SER A 47 6.63 -27.25 17.93
N LEU A 48 5.38 -27.49 18.34
CA LEU A 48 4.54 -28.53 17.75
C LEU A 48 4.41 -28.32 16.24
N ARG A 49 4.59 -29.40 15.46
CA ARG A 49 4.37 -29.37 14.00
C ARG A 49 3.31 -30.39 13.61
N ILE A 50 2.38 -29.97 12.76
CA ILE A 50 1.27 -30.77 12.25
C ILE A 50 1.17 -30.53 10.75
N SER A 51 1.11 -31.59 9.95
CA SER A 51 0.91 -31.46 8.50
C SER A 51 -0.59 -31.49 8.15
N ILE A 52 -1.03 -30.67 7.19
CA ILE A 52 -2.39 -30.76 6.65
C ILE A 52 -2.67 -32.14 6.02
N ALA A 53 -1.64 -32.79 5.50
CA ALA A 53 -1.76 -34.14 4.92
C ALA A 53 -2.18 -35.19 5.94
N ASP A 54 -1.81 -35.01 7.22
CA ASP A 54 -2.22 -35.92 8.32
C ASP A 54 -3.74 -35.87 8.59
N PHE A 55 -4.43 -34.88 8.03
CA PHE A 55 -5.87 -34.68 8.14
C PHE A 55 -6.63 -35.01 6.84
N GLY A 56 -5.97 -35.70 5.93
CA GLY A 56 -6.58 -36.16 4.69
C GLY A 56 -6.59 -35.11 3.57
N ALA A 57 -5.80 -34.02 3.70
CA ALA A 57 -5.61 -33.10 2.59
C ALA A 57 -4.88 -33.78 1.43
N VAL A 58 -5.29 -33.47 0.19
CA VAL A 58 -4.74 -34.03 -1.05
C VAL A 58 -4.23 -32.91 -1.95
N GLY A 59 -2.95 -32.92 -2.28
CA GLY A 59 -2.26 -31.86 -3.04
C GLY A 59 -2.31 -32.04 -4.55
N ASP A 60 -3.49 -32.38 -5.11
CA ASP A 60 -3.72 -32.71 -6.53
C ASP A 60 -4.27 -31.54 -7.37
N GLY A 61 -4.56 -30.38 -6.75
CA GLY A 61 -5.15 -29.21 -7.38
C GLY A 61 -6.64 -29.29 -7.67
N CYS A 62 -7.29 -30.41 -7.32
CA CYS A 62 -8.69 -30.70 -7.62
C CYS A 62 -9.54 -30.99 -6.37
N THR A 63 -8.96 -31.70 -5.41
CA THR A 63 -9.63 -32.05 -4.15
C THR A 63 -9.75 -30.84 -3.24
N MET A 64 -10.96 -30.56 -2.75
CA MET A 64 -11.20 -29.47 -1.79
C MET A 64 -10.65 -29.84 -0.41
N ASN A 65 -9.75 -29.01 0.12
CA ASN A 65 -9.03 -29.27 1.36
C ASN A 65 -9.44 -28.35 2.53
N THR A 66 -10.49 -27.56 2.39
CA THR A 66 -10.91 -26.57 3.39
C THR A 66 -11.08 -27.20 4.77
N ASP A 67 -11.80 -28.32 4.86
CA ASP A 67 -12.07 -28.99 6.13
C ASP A 67 -10.80 -29.63 6.72
N ALA A 68 -9.95 -30.22 5.90
CA ALA A 68 -8.69 -30.82 6.35
C ALA A 68 -7.72 -29.77 6.91
N ILE A 69 -7.59 -28.62 6.22
CA ILE A 69 -6.79 -27.47 6.69
C ILE A 69 -7.37 -26.92 7.99
N ALA A 70 -8.69 -26.72 8.05
CA ALA A 70 -9.36 -26.26 9.26
C ALA A 70 -9.15 -27.20 10.44
N ALA A 71 -9.28 -28.51 10.24
CA ALA A 71 -9.05 -29.54 11.27
C ALA A 71 -7.59 -29.51 11.77
N ALA A 72 -6.61 -29.38 10.88
CA ALA A 72 -5.20 -29.27 11.26
C ALA A 72 -4.94 -28.03 12.15
N ILE A 73 -5.46 -26.87 11.75
CA ILE A 73 -5.33 -25.61 12.52
C ILE A 73 -6.02 -25.74 13.88
N GLN A 74 -7.24 -26.25 13.94
CA GLN A 74 -8.01 -26.42 15.18
C GLN A 74 -7.32 -27.40 16.13
N GLN A 75 -6.81 -28.53 15.63
CA GLN A 75 -6.09 -29.48 16.46
C GLN A 75 -4.77 -28.92 16.98
N CYS A 76 -4.03 -28.17 16.16
CA CYS A 76 -2.81 -27.50 16.59
C CYS A 76 -3.12 -26.47 17.69
N ALA A 77 -4.13 -25.64 17.50
CA ALA A 77 -4.57 -24.66 18.48
C ALA A 77 -5.05 -25.30 19.79
N ALA A 78 -5.81 -26.39 19.74
CA ALA A 78 -6.27 -27.13 20.91
C ALA A 78 -5.12 -27.72 21.74
N LYS A 79 -3.95 -27.96 21.13
CA LYS A 79 -2.72 -28.39 21.80
C LYS A 79 -1.84 -27.24 22.30
N GLY A 80 -2.34 -26.00 22.23
CA GLY A 80 -1.66 -24.80 22.72
C GLY A 80 -0.94 -23.98 21.63
N GLY A 81 -1.07 -24.38 20.36
CA GLY A 81 -0.46 -23.72 19.20
C GLY A 81 0.68 -24.52 18.58
N GLY A 82 1.26 -23.99 17.50
CA GLY A 82 2.35 -24.62 16.77
C GLY A 82 2.36 -24.27 15.29
N VAL A 83 3.10 -25.06 14.53
CA VAL A 83 3.31 -24.88 13.09
C VAL A 83 2.42 -25.86 12.33
N VAL A 84 1.50 -25.33 11.53
CA VAL A 84 0.72 -26.11 10.55
C VAL A 84 1.44 -26.06 9.22
N THR A 85 1.99 -27.20 8.78
CA THR A 85 2.78 -27.27 7.56
C THR A 85 1.93 -27.66 6.36
N VAL A 86 2.17 -26.97 5.25
CA VAL A 86 1.64 -27.28 3.92
C VAL A 86 2.78 -27.84 3.08
N PRO A 87 2.82 -29.17 2.84
CA PRO A 87 3.91 -29.79 2.07
C PRO A 87 3.84 -29.41 0.58
N PRO A 88 4.89 -29.75 -0.22
CA PRO A 88 4.87 -29.54 -1.66
C PRO A 88 3.63 -30.18 -2.31
N GLY A 89 2.98 -29.47 -3.24
CA GLY A 89 1.75 -29.90 -3.90
C GLY A 89 0.86 -28.71 -4.24
N MET A 90 -0.27 -28.98 -4.90
CA MET A 90 -1.28 -27.95 -5.22
C MET A 90 -2.55 -28.22 -4.39
N TRP A 91 -2.84 -27.35 -3.45
CA TRP A 91 -3.86 -27.54 -2.42
C TRP A 91 -5.05 -26.62 -2.68
N LEU A 92 -6.08 -27.12 -3.38
CA LEU A 92 -7.32 -26.37 -3.63
C LEU A 92 -8.09 -26.22 -2.31
N THR A 93 -8.47 -24.98 -1.96
CA THR A 93 -9.19 -24.70 -0.72
C THR A 93 -10.15 -23.52 -0.85
N GLY A 94 -11.15 -23.47 0.01
CA GLY A 94 -11.91 -22.28 0.35
C GLY A 94 -11.19 -21.41 1.39
N PRO A 95 -11.93 -20.57 2.14
CA PRO A 95 -11.36 -19.69 3.17
C PRO A 95 -10.63 -20.45 4.29
N ILE A 96 -9.49 -19.91 4.72
CA ILE A 96 -8.68 -20.44 5.82
C ILE A 96 -8.83 -19.50 7.03
N LYS A 97 -9.33 -20.01 8.15
CA LYS A 97 -9.40 -19.29 9.42
C LYS A 97 -8.16 -19.60 10.25
N LEU A 98 -7.43 -18.55 10.65
CA LEU A 98 -6.31 -18.68 11.57
C LEU A 98 -6.76 -18.62 13.04
N GLU A 99 -5.94 -19.17 13.92
CA GLU A 99 -6.11 -19.13 15.36
C GLU A 99 -4.84 -18.57 16.04
N SER A 100 -4.94 -18.16 17.31
CA SER A 100 -3.77 -17.66 18.05
C SER A 100 -2.69 -18.72 18.22
N LYS A 101 -1.43 -18.29 18.23
CA LYS A 101 -0.23 -19.14 18.36
C LYS A 101 -0.08 -20.15 17.23
N ILE A 102 -0.60 -19.83 16.05
CA ILE A 102 -0.47 -20.67 14.85
C ILE A 102 0.46 -20.00 13.84
N GLU A 103 1.41 -20.76 13.37
CA GLU A 103 2.16 -20.50 12.14
C GLU A 103 1.61 -21.37 11.01
N LEU A 104 1.09 -20.78 9.96
CA LEU A 104 0.80 -21.46 8.70
C LEU A 104 2.06 -21.41 7.84
N HIS A 105 2.75 -22.55 7.73
CA HIS A 105 4.04 -22.67 7.05
C HIS A 105 3.89 -23.40 5.72
N LEU A 106 4.26 -22.74 4.62
CA LEU A 106 4.27 -23.33 3.28
C LEU A 106 5.68 -23.77 2.91
N ASP A 107 5.89 -25.06 2.78
CA ASP A 107 7.16 -25.60 2.26
C ASP A 107 7.42 -25.13 0.82
N SER A 108 8.68 -25.16 0.40
CA SER A 108 9.03 -24.87 -1.01
C SER A 108 8.30 -25.83 -1.94
N GLY A 109 7.62 -25.31 -2.97
CA GLY A 109 6.81 -26.11 -3.89
C GLY A 109 5.36 -26.34 -3.42
N ALA A 110 4.97 -25.83 -2.25
CA ALA A 110 3.57 -25.79 -1.84
C ALA A 110 2.83 -24.64 -2.55
N VAL A 111 1.67 -24.91 -3.10
CA VAL A 111 0.74 -23.95 -3.68
C VAL A 111 -0.62 -24.09 -3.02
N ILE A 112 -1.05 -23.07 -2.30
CA ILE A 112 -2.45 -22.93 -1.88
C ILE A 112 -3.18 -22.27 -3.02
N LEU A 113 -4.12 -22.99 -3.63
CA LEU A 113 -4.97 -22.50 -4.71
C LEU A 113 -6.37 -22.23 -4.15
N PHE A 114 -6.78 -20.98 -4.12
CA PHE A 114 -8.11 -20.62 -3.62
C PHE A 114 -9.19 -20.92 -4.66
N SER A 115 -10.33 -21.42 -4.17
CA SER A 115 -11.46 -21.77 -5.00
C SER A 115 -11.97 -20.58 -5.82
N LYS A 116 -12.32 -20.83 -7.07
CA LYS A 116 -12.98 -19.85 -7.94
C LYS A 116 -14.51 -19.82 -7.80
N ARG A 117 -15.08 -20.72 -6.98
CA ARG A 117 -16.52 -20.80 -6.76
C ARG A 117 -16.94 -19.74 -5.74
N PHE A 118 -17.83 -18.88 -6.14
CA PHE A 118 -18.31 -17.77 -5.31
C PHE A 118 -19.02 -18.24 -4.03
N GLU A 119 -19.68 -19.40 -4.09
CA GLU A 119 -20.42 -20.01 -2.98
C GLU A 119 -19.50 -20.41 -1.82
N ASP A 120 -18.25 -20.70 -2.08
CA ASP A 120 -17.27 -21.07 -1.06
C ASP A 120 -16.88 -19.87 -0.15
N TYR A 121 -17.32 -18.64 -0.51
CA TYR A 121 -17.05 -17.41 0.23
C TYR A 121 -18.36 -16.80 0.76
N PRO A 122 -18.86 -17.26 1.91
CA PRO A 122 -20.08 -16.71 2.51
C PRO A 122 -19.91 -15.25 2.89
N MET A 123 -21.04 -14.56 3.07
CA MET A 123 -21.00 -13.18 3.55
C MET A 123 -20.60 -13.15 5.01
N PHE A 124 -19.64 -12.30 5.33
CA PHE A 124 -18.98 -12.22 6.62
C PHE A 124 -19.10 -10.81 7.21
N LYS A 125 -19.48 -10.74 8.47
CA LYS A 125 -19.54 -9.45 9.19
C LYS A 125 -18.17 -9.13 9.77
N ARG A 126 -17.37 -8.37 9.02
CA ARG A 126 -16.00 -8.02 9.40
C ARG A 126 -15.93 -6.98 10.53
N SER A 127 -16.92 -6.10 10.67
CA SER A 127 -16.96 -5.04 11.70
C SER A 127 -18.39 -4.78 12.13
N LYS A 128 -18.59 -3.85 13.07
CA LYS A 128 -19.94 -3.45 13.54
C LYS A 128 -20.83 -2.90 12.40
N ALA A 129 -20.26 -2.46 11.29
CA ALA A 129 -20.98 -1.71 10.26
C ALA A 129 -21.03 -2.39 8.87
N ALA A 130 -20.13 -3.27 8.50
CA ALA A 130 -20.02 -3.75 7.12
C ALA A 130 -20.04 -5.27 7.01
N VAL A 131 -20.98 -5.80 6.22
CA VAL A 131 -20.95 -7.17 5.72
C VAL A 131 -20.11 -7.18 4.44
N LYS A 132 -19.15 -8.08 4.35
CA LYS A 132 -18.23 -8.25 3.22
C LYS A 132 -18.18 -9.72 2.80
N CYS A 133 -17.65 -9.98 1.63
CA CYS A 133 -17.26 -11.33 1.23
C CYS A 133 -16.21 -11.87 2.20
N MET A 134 -16.31 -13.14 2.62
CA MET A 134 -15.34 -13.75 3.53
C MET A 134 -13.95 -13.72 2.92
N PRO A 135 -12.92 -13.22 3.63
CA PRO A 135 -11.56 -13.20 3.12
C PRO A 135 -11.01 -14.60 2.91
N MET A 136 -10.02 -14.74 2.04
CA MET A 136 -9.40 -16.05 1.74
C MET A 136 -8.59 -16.59 2.91
N ILE A 137 -7.85 -15.73 3.61
CA ILE A 137 -7.22 -16.04 4.89
C ILE A 137 -7.66 -14.97 5.88
N PHE A 138 -8.13 -15.37 7.05
CA PHE A 138 -8.65 -14.41 8.01
C PHE A 138 -8.47 -14.83 9.46
N GLY A 139 -8.48 -13.82 10.34
CA GLY A 139 -8.47 -13.98 11.78
C GLY A 139 -8.76 -12.68 12.48
N SER A 140 -9.31 -12.73 13.68
CA SER A 140 -9.62 -11.53 14.48
C SER A 140 -9.27 -11.75 15.94
N ASN A 141 -8.73 -10.71 16.61
CA ASN A 141 -8.33 -10.73 18.01
C ASN A 141 -7.31 -11.84 18.32
N LEU A 142 -6.42 -12.14 17.37
CA LEU A 142 -5.41 -13.18 17.52
C LEU A 142 -4.11 -12.61 18.11
N GLN A 143 -3.39 -13.47 18.81
CA GLN A 143 -2.03 -13.21 19.28
C GLN A 143 -1.08 -14.29 18.78
N ASP A 144 0.14 -13.86 18.42
CA ASP A 144 1.19 -14.76 17.98
C ASP A 144 0.76 -15.55 16.73
N VAL A 145 0.66 -14.85 15.59
CA VAL A 145 0.22 -15.44 14.32
C VAL A 145 1.30 -15.25 13.27
N ALA A 146 1.60 -16.31 12.53
CA ALA A 146 2.56 -16.23 11.45
C ALA A 146 2.06 -16.91 10.18
N ILE A 147 2.44 -16.35 9.01
CA ILE A 147 2.34 -16.98 7.70
C ILE A 147 3.76 -16.98 7.12
N THR A 148 4.36 -18.15 6.94
CA THR A 148 5.77 -18.26 6.64
C THR A 148 6.08 -19.27 5.53
N GLY A 149 7.35 -19.39 5.20
CA GLY A 149 7.84 -20.37 4.24
C GLY A 149 8.09 -19.82 2.85
N ARG A 150 8.26 -20.69 1.86
CA ARG A 150 8.60 -20.30 0.48
C ARG A 150 7.59 -20.81 -0.55
N GLY A 151 6.41 -21.16 -0.10
CA GLY A 151 5.31 -21.54 -0.96
C GLY A 151 4.53 -20.33 -1.50
N LEU A 152 3.46 -20.63 -2.19
CA LEU A 152 2.68 -19.66 -2.95
C LEU A 152 1.20 -19.73 -2.58
N PHE A 153 0.57 -18.57 -2.43
CA PHE A 153 -0.88 -18.41 -2.35
C PHE A 153 -1.39 -17.80 -3.66
N ASP A 154 -2.25 -18.53 -4.38
CA ASP A 154 -2.93 -18.04 -5.58
C ASP A 154 -4.41 -17.78 -5.29
N GLY A 155 -4.80 -16.52 -5.37
CA GLY A 155 -6.16 -16.08 -5.09
C GLY A 155 -7.17 -16.33 -6.20
N ASN A 156 -6.77 -16.87 -7.37
CA ASN A 156 -7.64 -17.07 -8.53
C ASN A 156 -8.47 -15.82 -8.91
N GLY A 157 -7.90 -14.64 -8.66
CA GLY A 157 -8.61 -13.36 -8.71
C GLY A 157 -9.12 -12.96 -10.10
N GLN A 158 -8.61 -13.58 -11.17
CA GLN A 158 -9.10 -13.35 -12.53
C GLN A 158 -10.60 -13.70 -12.69
N HIS A 159 -11.13 -14.57 -11.81
CA HIS A 159 -12.57 -14.91 -11.79
C HIS A 159 -13.43 -13.87 -11.05
N TRP A 160 -12.80 -12.89 -10.40
CA TRP A 160 -13.45 -11.87 -9.58
C TRP A 160 -13.32 -10.46 -10.13
N ARG A 161 -12.16 -10.17 -10.74
CA ARG A 161 -11.77 -8.80 -11.07
C ARG A 161 -12.42 -8.29 -12.35
N PRO A 162 -12.87 -7.03 -12.37
CA PRO A 162 -13.15 -6.34 -13.63
C PRO A 162 -11.86 -6.05 -14.39
N VAL A 163 -12.00 -5.84 -15.69
CA VAL A 163 -10.90 -5.50 -16.60
C VAL A 163 -11.25 -4.27 -17.41
N LYS A 164 -10.40 -3.24 -17.36
CA LYS A 164 -10.57 -2.03 -18.18
C LYS A 164 -9.98 -2.24 -19.56
N LYS A 165 -10.73 -1.86 -20.60
CA LYS A 165 -10.33 -1.98 -22.01
C LYS A 165 -9.01 -1.29 -22.32
N GLU A 166 -8.76 -0.13 -21.74
CA GLU A 166 -7.54 0.66 -21.91
C GLU A 166 -6.26 -0.04 -21.42
N LYS A 167 -6.41 -1.03 -20.54
CA LYS A 167 -5.32 -1.83 -20.00
C LYS A 167 -5.03 -3.09 -20.85
N MET A 168 -5.74 -3.28 -21.99
CA MET A 168 -5.65 -4.46 -22.83
C MET A 168 -5.27 -4.10 -24.27
N THR A 169 -4.55 -4.99 -24.94
CA THR A 169 -4.44 -4.93 -26.40
C THR A 169 -5.79 -5.31 -27.04
N SER A 170 -6.01 -4.88 -28.29
CA SER A 170 -7.24 -5.22 -29.00
C SER A 170 -7.49 -6.73 -29.10
N ARG A 171 -6.42 -7.53 -29.22
CA ARG A 171 -6.50 -8.99 -29.25
C ARG A 171 -6.94 -9.54 -27.89
N GLN A 172 -6.27 -9.13 -26.81
CA GLN A 172 -6.63 -9.59 -25.45
C GLN A 172 -8.06 -9.20 -25.08
N TRP A 173 -8.50 -7.99 -25.47
CA TRP A 173 -9.88 -7.55 -25.25
C TRP A 173 -10.88 -8.44 -25.98
N LYS A 174 -10.60 -8.79 -27.24
CA LYS A 174 -11.45 -9.69 -28.02
C LYS A 174 -11.54 -11.08 -27.36
N GLU A 175 -10.40 -11.66 -27.01
CA GLU A 175 -10.32 -12.97 -26.32
C GLU A 175 -11.09 -12.95 -24.99
N LEU A 176 -11.01 -11.84 -24.23
CA LEU A 176 -11.74 -11.65 -22.98
C LEU A 176 -13.26 -11.62 -23.22
N LEU A 177 -13.74 -10.92 -24.25
CA LEU A 177 -15.15 -10.89 -24.60
C LEU A 177 -15.67 -12.28 -25.03
N GLU A 178 -14.87 -13.05 -25.74
CA GLU A 178 -15.19 -14.42 -26.16
C GLU A 178 -15.23 -15.41 -24.98
N SER A 179 -14.56 -15.10 -23.86
CA SER A 179 -14.57 -15.92 -22.64
C SER A 179 -15.89 -15.84 -21.85
N GLY A 180 -16.80 -14.95 -22.23
CA GLY A 180 -18.05 -14.68 -21.53
C GLY A 180 -18.01 -13.41 -20.68
N GLY A 181 -18.76 -13.38 -19.56
CA GLY A 181 -18.89 -12.20 -18.71
C GLY A 181 -19.85 -11.15 -19.23
N ALA A 182 -19.72 -9.91 -18.76
CA ALA A 182 -20.56 -8.78 -19.13
C ALA A 182 -19.74 -7.51 -19.31
N VAL A 183 -20.15 -6.65 -20.22
CA VAL A 183 -19.48 -5.35 -20.46
C VAL A 183 -20.38 -4.24 -19.95
N ALA A 184 -19.80 -3.26 -19.24
CA ALA A 184 -20.50 -2.07 -18.81
C ALA A 184 -21.06 -1.27 -19.99
N SER A 185 -22.11 -0.50 -19.77
CA SER A 185 -22.83 0.24 -20.81
C SER A 185 -21.95 1.22 -21.60
N ASP A 186 -20.87 1.70 -21.01
CA ASP A 186 -19.87 2.58 -21.64
C ASP A 186 -18.91 1.83 -22.59
N GLY A 187 -18.98 0.50 -22.65
CA GLY A 187 -18.12 -0.35 -23.47
C GLY A 187 -16.66 -0.42 -23.02
N LYS A 188 -16.32 0.10 -21.83
CA LYS A 188 -14.94 0.27 -21.38
C LYS A 188 -14.48 -0.71 -20.30
N THR A 189 -15.43 -1.34 -19.59
CA THR A 189 -15.08 -2.26 -18.49
C THR A 189 -15.81 -3.60 -18.69
N TRP A 190 -15.04 -4.67 -18.68
CA TRP A 190 -15.55 -6.05 -18.65
C TRP A 190 -15.62 -6.53 -17.20
N TRP A 191 -16.65 -7.29 -16.88
CA TRP A 191 -16.87 -7.94 -15.59
C TRP A 191 -17.04 -9.45 -15.78
N PRO A 192 -16.61 -10.29 -14.81
CA PRO A 192 -16.71 -11.74 -14.92
C PRO A 192 -18.14 -12.26 -15.06
N SER A 193 -19.13 -11.52 -14.53
CA SER A 193 -20.56 -11.86 -14.58
C SER A 193 -21.43 -10.61 -14.64
N LYS A 194 -22.72 -10.81 -14.90
CA LYS A 194 -23.73 -9.74 -14.81
C LYS A 194 -23.98 -9.33 -13.37
N GLU A 195 -23.92 -10.28 -12.45
CA GLU A 195 -24.06 -10.07 -11.01
C GLU A 195 -22.93 -9.18 -10.47
N ALA A 196 -21.70 -9.40 -10.93
CA ALA A 196 -20.57 -8.53 -10.60
C ALA A 196 -20.75 -7.13 -11.20
N LEU A 197 -21.17 -7.02 -12.45
CA LEU A 197 -21.41 -5.72 -13.12
C LEU A 197 -22.48 -4.89 -12.40
N ASN A 198 -23.59 -5.52 -12.01
CA ASN A 198 -24.75 -4.84 -11.42
C ASN A 198 -24.66 -4.70 -9.89
N GLY A 199 -23.60 -5.23 -9.27
CA GLY A 199 -23.50 -5.34 -7.81
C GLY A 199 -23.47 -4.00 -7.09
N GLU A 200 -22.89 -2.96 -7.69
CA GLU A 200 -22.86 -1.61 -7.09
C GLU A 200 -24.27 -1.01 -7.04
N ASP A 201 -25.01 -1.06 -8.13
CA ASP A 201 -26.37 -0.54 -8.19
C ASP A 201 -27.32 -1.34 -7.31
N TYR A 202 -27.15 -2.67 -7.27
CA TYR A 202 -27.86 -3.53 -6.34
C TYR A 202 -27.64 -3.10 -4.87
N LEU A 203 -26.41 -2.77 -4.48
CA LEU A 203 -26.11 -2.32 -3.11
C LEU A 203 -26.67 -0.93 -2.83
N LYS A 204 -26.71 -0.03 -3.81
CA LYS A 204 -27.35 1.30 -3.69
C LYS A 204 -28.85 1.15 -3.45
N ASP A 205 -29.51 0.34 -4.27
CA ASP A 205 -30.94 0.06 -4.12
C ASP A 205 -31.26 -0.60 -2.77
N LEU A 206 -30.42 -1.55 -2.37
CA LEU A 206 -30.58 -2.23 -1.08
C LEU A 206 -30.47 -1.26 0.10
N LYS A 207 -29.53 -0.32 0.06
CA LYS A 207 -29.39 0.73 1.10
C LYS A 207 -30.58 1.69 1.13
N GLN A 208 -31.19 2.01 -0.02
CA GLN A 208 -32.38 2.86 -0.09
C GLN A 208 -33.62 2.15 0.49
N ASN A 209 -33.76 0.86 0.24
CA ASN A 209 -34.93 0.07 0.62
C ASN A 209 -34.81 -0.60 2.01
N SER A 210 -33.61 -0.67 2.60
CA SER A 210 -33.38 -1.31 3.90
C SER A 210 -32.34 -0.55 4.71
N LYS A 211 -32.72 -0.10 5.92
CA LYS A 211 -31.80 0.57 6.86
C LYS A 211 -30.70 -0.36 7.41
N LYS A 212 -30.95 -1.66 7.43
CA LYS A 212 -30.00 -2.69 7.93
C LYS A 212 -30.15 -3.97 7.11
N PRO A 213 -29.52 -4.03 5.92
CA PRO A 213 -29.57 -5.25 5.11
C PRO A 213 -28.98 -6.45 5.85
N THR A 214 -29.61 -7.63 5.68
CA THR A 214 -29.07 -8.89 6.22
C THR A 214 -27.90 -9.40 5.37
N PRO A 215 -27.04 -10.28 5.92
CA PRO A 215 -25.98 -10.92 5.12
C PRO A 215 -26.51 -11.62 3.86
N GLU A 216 -27.68 -12.27 3.94
CA GLU A 216 -28.31 -12.97 2.82
C GLU A 216 -28.75 -11.99 1.72
N GLN A 217 -29.29 -10.83 2.08
CA GLN A 217 -29.61 -9.77 1.13
C GLN A 217 -28.35 -9.21 0.45
N ILE A 218 -27.27 -8.99 1.21
CA ILE A 218 -26.01 -8.50 0.66
C ILE A 218 -25.34 -9.55 -0.23
N ALA A 219 -25.62 -10.84 -0.03
CA ALA A 219 -25.08 -11.92 -0.83
C ALA A 219 -25.39 -11.81 -2.35
N GLY A 220 -26.43 -11.07 -2.72
CA GLY A 220 -26.71 -10.73 -4.13
C GLY A 220 -25.62 -9.89 -4.81
N ALA A 221 -24.77 -9.21 -4.03
CA ALA A 221 -23.61 -8.47 -4.53
C ALA A 221 -22.26 -9.18 -4.27
N ARG A 222 -22.25 -10.46 -3.92
CA ARG A 222 -21.03 -11.20 -3.55
C ARG A 222 -19.90 -11.06 -4.57
N GLU A 223 -20.23 -11.25 -5.83
CA GLU A 223 -19.26 -11.22 -6.92
C GLU A 223 -18.65 -9.83 -7.13
N PHE A 224 -19.43 -8.77 -6.91
CA PHE A 224 -18.96 -7.40 -6.91
C PHE A 224 -18.06 -7.09 -5.69
N LEU A 225 -18.43 -7.58 -4.51
CA LEU A 225 -17.74 -7.27 -3.25
C LEU A 225 -16.37 -7.89 -3.13
N ARG A 226 -16.08 -8.94 -3.84
CA ARG A 226 -14.80 -9.65 -3.94
C ARG A 226 -14.13 -9.90 -2.57
N PRO A 227 -13.55 -11.06 -2.31
CA PRO A 227 -12.81 -11.31 -1.07
C PRO A 227 -11.47 -10.56 -1.03
N VAL A 228 -11.07 -10.08 0.13
CA VAL A 228 -9.68 -9.73 0.45
C VAL A 228 -8.88 -11.02 0.58
N MET A 229 -7.63 -11.03 0.14
CA MET A 229 -6.83 -12.25 0.19
C MET A 229 -6.42 -12.59 1.63
N VAL A 230 -5.81 -11.67 2.36
CA VAL A 230 -5.45 -11.86 3.78
C VAL A 230 -6.00 -10.71 4.61
N ALA A 231 -6.91 -11.00 5.53
CA ALA A 231 -7.50 -10.03 6.44
C ALA A 231 -7.29 -10.46 7.90
N LEU A 232 -6.42 -9.77 8.60
CA LEU A 232 -6.20 -9.92 10.04
C LEU A 232 -6.70 -8.66 10.75
N ASP A 233 -7.67 -8.83 11.66
CA ASP A 233 -8.29 -7.71 12.37
C ASP A 233 -7.97 -7.78 13.86
N ASP A 234 -7.55 -6.65 14.46
CA ASP A 234 -7.31 -6.55 15.90
C ASP A 234 -6.31 -7.60 16.44
N CYS A 235 -5.27 -7.92 15.66
CA CYS A 235 -4.28 -8.94 16.01
C CYS A 235 -3.00 -8.30 16.57
N LYS A 236 -2.29 -9.06 17.41
CA LYS A 236 -1.03 -8.62 17.99
C LYS A 236 0.08 -9.66 17.76
N ARG A 237 1.30 -9.19 17.48
CA ARG A 237 2.48 -9.97 17.08
C ARG A 237 2.17 -10.85 15.88
N VAL A 238 2.20 -10.21 14.71
CA VAL A 238 1.90 -10.83 13.42
C VAL A 238 3.16 -10.87 12.57
N LEU A 239 3.45 -12.01 11.97
CA LEU A 239 4.61 -12.19 11.07
C LEU A 239 4.16 -12.72 9.70
N PHE A 240 4.62 -12.04 8.65
CA PHE A 240 4.65 -12.58 7.29
C PHE A 240 6.12 -12.71 6.88
N ASP A 241 6.61 -13.91 6.59
CA ASP A 241 8.01 -14.13 6.25
C ASP A 241 8.19 -15.16 5.13
N GLY A 242 8.44 -14.68 3.93
CA GLY A 242 8.90 -15.47 2.80
C GLY A 242 7.90 -15.91 1.74
N PRO A 243 6.59 -16.08 1.99
CA PRO A 243 5.68 -16.59 0.96
C PRO A 243 5.43 -15.60 -0.16
N THR A 244 4.98 -16.13 -1.30
CA THR A 244 4.48 -15.34 -2.43
C THR A 244 2.96 -15.31 -2.40
N PHE A 245 2.37 -14.12 -2.57
CA PHE A 245 0.94 -13.92 -2.73
C PHE A 245 0.67 -13.43 -4.15
N MET A 246 -0.25 -14.06 -4.86
CA MET A 246 -0.54 -13.67 -6.23
C MET A 246 -2.01 -13.80 -6.59
N ASN A 247 -2.41 -13.12 -7.67
CA ASN A 247 -3.76 -13.17 -8.22
C ASN A 247 -4.86 -12.88 -7.20
N ALA A 248 -4.67 -11.90 -6.32
CA ALA A 248 -5.69 -11.51 -5.36
C ALA A 248 -6.97 -11.00 -6.07
N PRO A 249 -8.16 -11.31 -5.60
CA PRO A 249 -9.42 -10.76 -6.13
C PRO A 249 -9.56 -9.25 -5.92
N GLY A 250 -8.99 -8.74 -4.86
CA GLY A 250 -8.93 -7.36 -4.45
C GLY A 250 -7.65 -7.13 -3.65
N TRP A 251 -7.71 -6.42 -2.53
CA TRP A 251 -6.57 -6.18 -1.64
C TRP A 251 -5.88 -7.49 -1.24
N THR A 252 -4.55 -7.47 -1.24
CA THR A 252 -3.78 -8.69 -0.98
C THR A 252 -3.52 -8.88 0.52
N LEU A 253 -2.66 -8.09 1.13
CA LEU A 253 -2.40 -8.15 2.58
C LEU A 253 -3.06 -6.94 3.25
N ALA A 254 -4.07 -7.16 4.07
CA ALA A 254 -4.85 -6.11 4.69
C ALA A 254 -4.97 -6.29 6.22
N PRO A 255 -3.86 -6.21 6.98
CA PRO A 255 -3.92 -6.12 8.43
C PRO A 255 -4.68 -4.84 8.83
N THR A 256 -5.59 -4.98 9.80
CA THR A 256 -6.45 -3.87 10.25
C THR A 256 -6.44 -3.79 11.76
N ARG A 257 -6.09 -2.64 12.33
CA ARG A 257 -5.94 -2.42 13.77
C ARG A 257 -5.02 -3.44 14.45
N CYS A 258 -4.00 -3.88 13.73
CA CYS A 258 -2.99 -4.79 14.26
C CYS A 258 -1.84 -4.02 14.92
N GLU A 259 -1.20 -4.67 15.88
CA GLU A 259 -0.06 -4.14 16.60
C GLU A 259 1.13 -5.13 16.56
N GLU A 260 2.35 -4.60 16.47
CA GLU A 260 3.57 -5.41 16.35
C GLU A 260 3.52 -6.35 15.14
N VAL A 261 3.50 -5.75 13.94
CA VAL A 261 3.43 -6.48 12.67
C VAL A 261 4.77 -6.41 11.96
N VAL A 262 5.29 -7.57 11.58
CA VAL A 262 6.48 -7.67 10.72
C VAL A 262 6.12 -8.36 9.42
N VAL A 263 6.44 -7.69 8.30
CA VAL A 263 6.31 -8.23 6.94
C VAL A 263 7.70 -8.20 6.31
N ARG A 264 8.24 -9.35 5.94
CA ARG A 264 9.58 -9.45 5.38
C ARG A 264 9.72 -10.55 4.35
N ASN A 265 10.63 -10.37 3.41
CA ASN A 265 10.97 -11.38 2.41
C ASN A 265 9.77 -11.85 1.57
N VAL A 266 8.64 -11.14 1.57
CA VAL A 266 7.45 -11.53 0.82
C VAL A 266 7.50 -11.02 -0.61
N ALA A 267 6.85 -11.75 -1.52
CA ALA A 267 6.54 -11.27 -2.83
C ALA A 267 5.02 -11.12 -3.00
N VAL A 268 4.57 -9.99 -3.55
CA VAL A 268 3.17 -9.80 -3.96
C VAL A 268 3.15 -9.57 -5.47
N ASN A 269 2.47 -10.45 -6.20
CA ASN A 269 2.45 -10.41 -7.65
C ASN A 269 1.02 -10.48 -8.20
N ASN A 270 0.43 -9.33 -8.46
CA ASN A 270 -0.87 -9.20 -9.11
C ASN A 270 -0.67 -8.63 -10.52
N PRO A 271 -1.60 -8.89 -11.46
CA PRO A 271 -1.52 -8.27 -12.78
C PRO A 271 -1.53 -6.74 -12.68
N TRP A 272 -0.69 -6.04 -13.43
CA TRP A 272 -0.60 -4.58 -13.45
C TRP A 272 -1.93 -3.88 -13.84
N TRP A 273 -2.83 -4.61 -14.48
CA TRP A 273 -4.17 -4.18 -14.87
C TRP A 273 -5.26 -4.58 -13.85
N GLY A 274 -4.88 -5.27 -12.78
CA GLY A 274 -5.83 -5.76 -11.76
C GLY A 274 -6.41 -4.64 -10.91
N GLN A 275 -7.72 -4.42 -10.98
CA GLN A 275 -8.38 -3.37 -10.21
C GLN A 275 -8.40 -3.68 -8.71
N ASN A 276 -8.00 -2.72 -7.88
CA ASN A 276 -7.93 -2.82 -6.41
C ASN A 276 -7.08 -3.99 -5.91
N THR A 277 -5.99 -4.30 -6.61
CA THR A 277 -5.05 -5.35 -6.19
C THR A 277 -3.87 -4.75 -5.43
N ASP A 278 -4.17 -3.91 -4.44
CA ASP A 278 -3.20 -3.32 -3.53
C ASP A 278 -2.33 -4.44 -2.91
N ALA A 279 -1.01 -4.21 -2.76
CA ALA A 279 -0.16 -5.26 -2.21
C ALA A 279 -0.29 -5.34 -0.69
N ILE A 280 -0.08 -4.23 -0.01
CA ILE A 280 -0.15 -4.15 1.45
C ILE A 280 -0.93 -2.89 1.85
N ASP A 281 -2.06 -3.09 2.51
CA ASP A 281 -2.85 -2.04 3.14
C ASP A 281 -2.65 -2.05 4.65
N ILE A 282 -1.90 -1.09 5.17
CA ILE A 282 -1.65 -0.92 6.59
C ILE A 282 -2.81 -0.11 7.18
N ASN A 283 -3.90 -0.83 7.55
CA ASN A 283 -5.13 -0.17 7.99
C ASN A 283 -5.14 0.04 9.50
N SER A 284 -5.03 1.28 9.98
CA SER A 284 -5.10 1.62 11.41
C SER A 284 -4.16 0.78 12.28
N CYS A 285 -2.97 0.42 11.78
CA CYS A 285 -2.00 -0.40 12.49
C CYS A 285 -0.96 0.44 13.22
N ARG A 286 -0.34 -0.15 14.24
CA ARG A 286 0.74 0.45 15.03
C ARG A 286 1.94 -0.48 15.16
N ASN A 287 3.14 0.11 15.28
CA ASN A 287 4.38 -0.65 15.41
C ASN A 287 4.53 -1.67 14.27
N PHE A 288 4.61 -1.15 13.05
CA PHE A 288 4.61 -1.93 11.82
C PHE A 288 5.98 -1.83 11.13
N LEU A 289 6.56 -2.96 10.78
CA LEU A 289 7.81 -3.04 10.03
C LEU A 289 7.62 -3.87 8.75
N LEU A 290 7.85 -3.24 7.60
CA LEU A 290 7.90 -3.90 6.28
C LEU A 290 9.31 -3.76 5.72
N TYR A 291 9.97 -4.86 5.37
CA TYR A 291 11.28 -4.78 4.74
C TYR A 291 11.60 -5.94 3.80
N ASN A 292 12.59 -5.72 2.92
CA ASN A 292 13.14 -6.71 2.01
C ASN A 292 12.05 -7.47 1.24
N SER A 293 11.08 -6.74 0.67
CA SER A 293 9.92 -7.33 0.01
C SER A 293 9.73 -6.76 -1.39
N VAL A 294 9.11 -7.53 -2.27
CA VAL A 294 8.94 -7.18 -3.69
C VAL A 294 7.47 -7.20 -4.05
N MET A 295 7.00 -6.15 -4.72
CA MET A 295 5.59 -5.99 -5.10
C MET A 295 5.47 -5.62 -6.58
N SER A 296 4.50 -6.24 -7.27
CA SER A 296 4.06 -5.87 -8.61
C SER A 296 2.55 -5.98 -8.64
N VAL A 297 1.85 -4.85 -8.80
CA VAL A 297 0.39 -4.80 -8.58
C VAL A 297 -0.30 -3.84 -9.54
N GLY A 298 -1.62 -3.87 -9.56
CA GLY A 298 -2.44 -3.01 -10.42
C GLY A 298 -3.12 -1.85 -9.68
N ASP A 299 -2.84 -1.70 -8.37
CA ASP A 299 -3.28 -0.57 -7.54
C ASP A 299 -2.15 -0.14 -6.61
N ASP A 300 -2.41 0.48 -5.47
CA ASP A 300 -1.37 0.98 -4.56
C ASP A 300 -0.48 -0.18 -4.03
N ALA A 301 0.85 -0.03 -4.08
CA ALA A 301 1.73 -1.12 -3.65
C ALA A 301 1.84 -1.17 -2.11
N ILE A 302 2.38 -0.13 -1.49
CA ILE A 302 2.50 -0.04 -0.04
C ILE A 302 1.63 1.13 0.41
N CYS A 303 0.49 0.85 1.04
CA CYS A 303 -0.49 1.87 1.37
C CYS A 303 -0.76 1.95 2.87
N VAL A 304 -0.56 3.12 3.46
CA VAL A 304 -0.96 3.44 4.82
C VAL A 304 -2.35 4.05 4.79
N LYS A 305 -3.32 3.37 5.41
CA LYS A 305 -4.72 3.79 5.48
C LYS A 305 -5.12 4.05 6.94
N PRO A 306 -5.08 5.30 7.39
CA PRO A 306 -5.36 5.66 8.79
C PRO A 306 -6.80 5.41 9.26
N GLY A 307 -7.61 4.74 8.48
CA GLY A 307 -8.90 4.24 8.90
C GLY A 307 -10.03 5.27 8.88
N LYS A 308 -11.12 4.91 9.56
CA LYS A 308 -12.39 5.66 9.60
C LYS A 308 -12.53 6.44 10.90
N MET A 309 -13.52 7.32 10.98
CA MET A 309 -13.80 8.19 12.11
C MET A 309 -13.96 7.47 13.45
N SER A 310 -14.48 6.23 13.46
CA SER A 310 -14.57 5.42 14.68
C SER A 310 -13.24 5.18 15.39
N ASP A 311 -12.14 5.29 14.65
CA ASP A 311 -10.79 5.06 15.16
C ASP A 311 -10.22 6.32 15.87
N LEU A 312 -10.91 7.47 15.76
CA LEU A 312 -10.53 8.74 16.41
C LEU A 312 -10.95 8.86 17.89
N GLU A 313 -11.87 8.04 18.37
CA GLU A 313 -12.43 8.16 19.72
C GLU A 313 -11.39 7.96 20.83
N SER A 314 -10.27 7.36 20.51
CA SER A 314 -9.16 7.12 21.45
C SER A 314 -8.21 8.32 21.64
N GLY A 315 -8.30 9.38 20.80
CA GLY A 315 -7.37 10.51 20.82
C GLY A 315 -5.96 10.19 20.33
N GLN A 316 -5.71 8.97 19.86
CA GLN A 316 -4.43 8.50 19.30
C GLN A 316 -4.57 8.37 17.78
N PRO A 317 -3.49 8.60 16.99
CA PRO A 317 -3.54 8.34 15.56
C PRO A 317 -3.80 6.86 15.30
N ALA A 318 -4.59 6.58 14.26
CA ALA A 318 -4.90 5.21 13.89
C ALA A 318 -3.66 4.47 13.35
N CYS A 319 -2.83 5.15 12.56
CA CYS A 319 -1.54 4.62 12.09
C CYS A 319 -0.38 5.30 12.81
N GLU A 320 0.48 4.52 13.47
CA GLU A 320 1.61 5.07 14.21
C GLU A 320 2.82 4.12 14.22
N ASN A 321 4.03 4.72 14.14
CA ASN A 321 5.28 3.98 14.17
C ASN A 321 5.37 2.93 13.06
N ILE A 322 5.43 3.40 11.81
CA ILE A 322 5.50 2.54 10.62
C ILE A 322 6.87 2.71 9.98
N VAL A 323 7.55 1.61 9.75
CA VAL A 323 8.83 1.56 9.05
C VAL A 323 8.69 0.70 7.80
N VAL A 324 9.09 1.28 6.65
CA VAL A 324 9.19 0.59 5.36
C VAL A 324 10.62 0.73 4.87
N ALA A 325 11.29 -0.39 4.57
CA ALA A 325 12.68 -0.35 4.15
C ALA A 325 13.03 -1.43 3.11
N ASP A 326 13.99 -1.12 2.24
CA ASP A 326 14.60 -2.08 1.32
C ASP A 326 13.58 -2.85 0.46
N CYS A 327 12.49 -2.18 0.04
CA CYS A 327 11.45 -2.75 -0.78
C CYS A 327 11.59 -2.35 -2.25
N ILE A 328 11.17 -3.24 -3.14
CA ILE A 328 11.11 -2.97 -4.58
C ILE A 328 9.65 -3.06 -5.04
N VAL A 329 9.19 -2.04 -5.76
CA VAL A 329 7.86 -2.01 -6.37
C VAL A 329 8.00 -1.95 -7.89
N TYR A 330 7.38 -2.91 -8.56
CA TYR A 330 7.19 -2.93 -10.00
C TYR A 330 5.72 -2.71 -10.31
N ASN A 331 5.38 -1.63 -11.02
CA ASN A 331 4.01 -1.21 -11.29
C ASN A 331 3.20 -0.89 -10.00
N GLY A 332 2.04 -0.33 -10.20
CA GLY A 332 1.13 0.08 -9.13
C GLY A 332 0.70 1.53 -9.28
N HIS A 333 -0.44 1.91 -8.70
CA HIS A 333 -0.90 3.32 -8.71
C HIS A 333 -0.04 4.23 -7.84
N GLY A 334 0.73 3.66 -6.91
CA GLY A 334 1.71 4.37 -6.11
C GLY A 334 2.74 3.41 -5.52
N GLY A 335 4.02 3.81 -5.48
CA GLY A 335 5.08 3.01 -4.86
C GLY A 335 4.91 2.95 -3.34
N PHE A 336 4.87 4.13 -2.71
CA PHE A 336 4.46 4.29 -1.32
C PHE A 336 3.34 5.33 -1.25
N VAL A 337 2.28 5.00 -0.52
CA VAL A 337 1.03 5.77 -0.49
C VAL A 337 0.57 6.02 0.95
N ILE A 338 0.07 7.22 1.23
CA ILE A 338 -0.73 7.51 2.43
C ILE A 338 -2.09 7.99 1.97
N GLY A 339 -3.16 7.31 2.41
CA GLY A 339 -4.54 7.67 2.11
C GLY A 339 -5.18 6.77 1.04
N SER A 340 -6.31 7.19 0.48
CA SER A 340 -7.03 8.46 0.69
C SER A 340 -7.81 8.53 2.01
N GLU A 341 -8.11 7.40 2.66
CA GLU A 341 -8.79 7.35 3.95
C GLU A 341 -7.83 7.82 5.04
N SER A 342 -7.94 9.09 5.48
CA SER A 342 -7.03 9.71 6.45
C SER A 342 -7.68 10.05 7.80
N TYR A 343 -8.92 9.63 8.04
CA TYR A 343 -9.73 10.03 9.22
C TYR A 343 -9.05 9.80 10.58
N GLY A 344 -8.38 8.66 10.74
CA GLY A 344 -7.71 8.31 11.98
C GLY A 344 -6.38 9.03 12.21
N GLY A 345 -5.85 9.69 11.18
CA GLY A 345 -4.53 10.30 11.23
C GLY A 345 -3.38 9.29 11.23
N ALA A 346 -2.19 9.77 10.87
CA ALA A 346 -0.98 8.96 10.85
C ALA A 346 0.23 9.77 11.32
N ARG A 347 1.14 9.16 12.07
CA ARG A 347 2.39 9.80 12.48
C ARG A 347 3.53 8.81 12.66
N ASN A 348 4.77 9.35 12.69
CA ASN A 348 5.98 8.56 12.88
C ASN A 348 6.12 7.49 11.78
N ILE A 349 6.24 7.92 10.54
CA ILE A 349 6.38 7.04 9.39
C ILE A 349 7.78 7.24 8.80
N SER A 350 8.53 6.15 8.64
CA SER A 350 9.85 6.15 8.00
C SER A 350 9.83 5.24 6.77
N VAL A 351 10.22 5.78 5.61
CA VAL A 351 10.37 5.02 4.35
C VAL A 351 11.78 5.21 3.85
N LYS A 352 12.55 4.13 3.72
CA LYS A 352 13.96 4.24 3.35
C LYS A 352 14.44 3.16 2.39
N ASN A 353 15.41 3.53 1.53
CA ASN A 353 16.10 2.61 0.62
C ASN A 353 15.17 1.81 -0.31
N CYS A 354 14.02 2.37 -0.72
CA CYS A 354 13.10 1.68 -1.61
C CYS A 354 13.35 2.05 -3.08
N THR A 355 12.92 1.16 -3.98
CA THR A 355 13.00 1.36 -5.43
C THR A 355 11.62 1.19 -6.04
N PHE A 356 11.17 2.17 -6.83
CA PHE A 356 9.87 2.16 -7.51
C PHE A 356 10.09 2.25 -9.02
N ILE A 357 9.55 1.30 -9.78
CA ILE A 357 9.76 1.20 -11.24
C ILE A 357 8.40 1.06 -11.92
N GLY A 358 8.08 1.98 -12.84
CA GLY A 358 6.85 1.91 -13.63
C GLY A 358 5.57 2.09 -12.82
N THR A 359 5.62 2.69 -11.64
CA THR A 359 4.42 3.07 -10.88
C THR A 359 3.78 4.30 -11.48
N ASP A 360 2.45 4.46 -11.35
CA ASP A 360 1.79 5.66 -11.82
C ASP A 360 2.32 6.90 -11.08
N ILE A 361 2.56 6.79 -9.78
CA ILE A 361 3.18 7.83 -8.94
C ILE A 361 4.23 7.17 -8.04
N GLY A 362 5.34 7.86 -7.80
CA GLY A 362 6.39 7.33 -6.93
C GLY A 362 6.00 7.40 -5.45
N LEU A 363 5.97 8.60 -4.88
CA LEU A 363 5.49 8.89 -3.53
C LEU A 363 4.15 9.60 -3.64
N ARG A 364 3.11 9.03 -3.05
CA ARG A 364 1.73 9.52 -3.21
C ARG A 364 1.06 9.77 -1.86
N PHE A 365 0.78 11.04 -1.57
CA PHE A 365 0.09 11.47 -0.36
C PHE A 365 -1.25 12.08 -0.76
N LYS A 366 -2.37 11.40 -0.49
CA LYS A 366 -3.68 11.76 -1.02
C LYS A 366 -4.76 11.78 0.04
N SER A 367 -5.69 12.75 -0.06
CA SER A 367 -6.90 12.82 0.74
C SER A 367 -7.98 13.64 0.01
N ALA A 368 -9.11 13.86 0.64
CA ALA A 368 -10.19 14.73 0.16
C ALA A 368 -10.70 15.63 1.29
N GLY A 369 -11.32 16.75 0.95
CA GLY A 369 -11.71 17.80 1.90
C GLY A 369 -12.63 17.39 3.05
N ASP A 370 -13.20 16.18 3.00
CA ASP A 370 -14.10 15.62 3.98
C ASP A 370 -13.53 14.44 4.79
N ARG A 371 -12.27 14.01 4.49
CA ARG A 371 -11.68 12.78 5.05
C ARG A 371 -10.91 12.97 6.35
N GLY A 372 -10.78 14.19 6.86
CA GLY A 372 -10.23 14.49 8.18
C GLY A 372 -8.84 13.93 8.45
N GLY A 373 -8.45 13.98 9.72
CA GLY A 373 -7.19 13.41 10.22
C GLY A 373 -5.95 14.27 10.01
N VAL A 374 -4.93 14.04 10.83
CA VAL A 374 -3.63 14.68 10.72
C VAL A 374 -2.60 13.64 10.30
N VAL A 375 -1.89 13.91 9.21
CA VAL A 375 -0.75 13.13 8.75
C VAL A 375 0.51 13.95 8.98
N GLU A 376 1.37 13.50 9.87
CA GLU A 376 2.54 14.26 10.32
C GLU A 376 3.74 13.37 10.64
N LYS A 377 4.94 13.99 10.71
CA LYS A 377 6.19 13.31 11.05
C LYS A 377 6.45 12.13 10.12
N VAL A 378 6.46 12.42 8.81
CA VAL A 378 6.75 11.46 7.74
C VAL A 378 8.16 11.73 7.22
N TYR A 379 8.98 10.71 7.23
CA TYR A 379 10.40 10.77 6.87
C TYR A 379 10.67 9.80 5.73
N VAL A 380 11.07 10.33 4.58
CA VAL A 380 11.40 9.53 3.39
C VAL A 380 12.85 9.78 3.02
N ASP A 381 13.62 8.72 2.90
CA ASP A 381 15.04 8.82 2.61
C ASP A 381 15.55 7.73 1.66
N GLY A 382 16.35 8.12 0.68
CA GLY A 382 17.02 7.15 -0.16
C GLY A 382 16.11 6.39 -1.14
N ILE A 383 15.18 7.06 -1.84
CA ILE A 383 14.29 6.42 -2.81
C ILE A 383 14.86 6.53 -4.23
N ARG A 384 14.77 5.42 -4.97
CA ARG A 384 15.12 5.33 -6.39
C ARG A 384 13.85 5.11 -7.19
N MET A 385 13.65 5.92 -8.21
CA MET A 385 12.46 5.87 -9.07
C MET A 385 12.87 5.80 -10.54
N LYS A 386 12.16 5.00 -11.32
CA LYS A 386 12.39 4.89 -12.76
C LYS A 386 11.08 4.71 -13.50
N ASP A 387 10.94 5.42 -14.64
CA ASP A 387 9.79 5.30 -15.54
C ASP A 387 8.45 5.53 -14.81
N ILE A 388 8.38 6.56 -13.98
CA ILE A 388 7.15 6.96 -13.27
C ILE A 388 6.20 7.60 -14.27
N VAL A 389 4.95 7.13 -14.31
CA VAL A 389 3.99 7.53 -15.35
C VAL A 389 3.55 8.99 -15.19
N ASN A 390 3.25 9.41 -13.95
CA ASN A 390 2.78 10.75 -13.63
C ASN A 390 3.84 11.51 -12.80
N GLU A 391 3.58 11.84 -11.55
CA GLU A 391 4.49 12.60 -10.71
C GLU A 391 5.46 11.67 -9.92
N ALA A 392 6.71 12.11 -9.81
CA ALA A 392 7.65 11.45 -8.92
C ALA A 392 7.20 11.58 -7.45
N ILE A 393 6.71 12.77 -7.04
CA ILE A 393 6.18 13.04 -5.70
C ILE A 393 4.89 13.83 -5.84
N LEU A 394 3.80 13.33 -5.25
CA LEU A 394 2.49 13.95 -5.29
C LEU A 394 1.87 14.08 -3.88
N PHE A 395 1.50 15.30 -3.52
CA PHE A 395 0.52 15.59 -2.46
C PHE A 395 -0.75 16.07 -3.15
N ASP A 396 -1.89 15.40 -2.91
CA ASP A 396 -3.17 15.73 -3.54
C ASP A 396 -4.33 15.62 -2.56
N MET A 397 -4.84 16.78 -2.17
CA MET A 397 -5.97 16.91 -1.25
C MET A 397 -7.33 16.99 -1.96
N PHE A 398 -7.37 16.73 -3.28
CA PHE A 398 -8.57 16.76 -4.12
C PHE A 398 -8.99 15.37 -4.62
N TYR A 399 -8.46 14.31 -4.00
CA TYR A 399 -8.73 12.95 -4.44
C TYR A 399 -10.21 12.61 -4.24
N ASP A 400 -10.88 12.24 -5.35
CA ASP A 400 -12.25 11.68 -5.39
C ASP A 400 -13.30 12.46 -4.57
N GLN A 401 -13.47 13.75 -4.90
CA GLN A 401 -14.43 14.65 -4.23
C GLN A 401 -15.92 14.23 -4.38
N ASN A 402 -16.23 13.19 -5.17
CA ASN A 402 -17.59 12.83 -5.56
C ASN A 402 -18.20 11.66 -4.80
N ASN A 403 -17.47 10.96 -3.95
CA ASN A 403 -17.95 9.75 -3.27
C ASN A 403 -17.86 9.85 -1.74
N ASP A 404 -18.96 9.64 -1.06
CA ASP A 404 -19.12 9.46 0.39
C ASP A 404 -19.06 10.73 1.27
N ASN A 405 -19.55 11.87 0.80
CA ASN A 405 -19.79 13.02 1.66
C ASN A 405 -20.91 12.71 2.66
N ASP A 406 -20.56 12.33 3.88
CA ASP A 406 -21.49 12.52 5.00
C ASP A 406 -21.53 14.02 5.32
N PRO A 407 -22.63 14.74 4.99
CA PRO A 407 -22.71 16.18 5.18
C PRO A 407 -22.61 16.62 6.64
N ASN A 408 -22.67 15.66 7.58
CA ASN A 408 -22.57 15.90 9.01
C ASN A 408 -21.12 15.82 9.53
N VAL A 409 -20.15 15.41 8.69
CA VAL A 409 -18.77 15.18 9.09
C VAL A 409 -17.80 15.91 8.14
N LYS A 410 -17.73 17.23 8.31
CA LYS A 410 -16.67 18.03 7.68
C LYS A 410 -15.46 18.09 8.60
N ARG A 411 -14.47 17.28 8.35
CA ARG A 411 -13.14 17.39 8.94
C ARG A 411 -12.13 17.51 7.82
N THR A 412 -11.49 18.66 7.69
CA THR A 412 -10.47 18.91 6.69
C THR A 412 -9.19 18.15 7.04
N PRO A 413 -8.61 17.36 6.13
CA PRO A 413 -7.36 16.66 6.38
C PRO A 413 -6.20 17.65 6.49
N GLU A 414 -5.28 17.42 7.42
CA GLU A 414 -4.07 18.20 7.58
C GLU A 414 -2.84 17.34 7.30
N PHE A 415 -2.05 17.73 6.31
CA PHE A 415 -0.78 17.08 5.96
C PHE A 415 0.36 18.05 6.26
N ARG A 416 1.23 17.67 7.21
CA ARG A 416 2.33 18.52 7.69
C ARG A 416 3.54 17.73 8.18
N ASP A 417 4.66 18.43 8.35
CA ASP A 417 5.89 17.89 8.94
C ASP A 417 6.44 16.69 8.17
N PHE A 418 6.71 16.89 6.88
CA PHE A 418 7.34 15.89 6.02
C PHE A 418 8.81 16.26 5.80
N GLN A 419 9.68 15.26 5.82
CA GLN A 419 11.08 15.36 5.42
C GLN A 419 11.36 14.31 4.34
N ILE A 420 11.72 14.77 3.15
CA ILE A 420 11.93 13.92 1.97
C ILE A 420 13.33 14.21 1.43
N SER A 421 14.20 13.21 1.50
CA SER A 421 15.61 13.39 1.18
C SER A 421 16.19 12.25 0.33
N ASN A 422 17.28 12.55 -0.36
CA ASN A 422 18.06 11.57 -1.13
C ASN A 422 17.21 10.82 -2.17
N ILE A 423 16.44 11.56 -2.97
CA ILE A 423 15.57 10.99 -4.01
C ILE A 423 16.26 11.09 -5.37
N VAL A 424 16.22 10.01 -6.13
CA VAL A 424 16.62 9.99 -7.54
C VAL A 424 15.46 9.43 -8.37
N CYS A 425 15.00 10.21 -9.35
CA CYS A 425 13.97 9.78 -10.30
C CYS A 425 14.45 9.98 -11.73
N ASP A 426 14.47 8.90 -12.50
CA ASP A 426 14.77 8.92 -13.93
C ASP A 426 13.50 8.61 -14.74
N GLY A 427 12.83 9.66 -15.20
CA GLY A 427 11.58 9.60 -15.96
C GLY A 427 10.32 9.74 -15.11
N ALA A 428 9.67 10.90 -15.26
CA ALA A 428 8.33 11.18 -14.74
C ALA A 428 7.63 12.21 -15.65
N SER A 429 6.30 12.29 -15.61
CA SER A 429 5.59 13.39 -16.28
C SER A 429 5.72 14.69 -15.52
N GLY A 430 5.61 14.68 -14.19
CA GLY A 430 5.83 15.81 -13.30
C GLY A 430 6.90 15.52 -12.25
N ALA A 431 7.63 16.55 -11.82
CA ALA A 431 8.65 16.37 -10.79
C ALA A 431 8.01 16.22 -9.40
N ILE A 432 7.56 17.33 -8.84
CA ILE A 432 6.96 17.40 -7.51
C ILE A 432 5.68 18.22 -7.62
N THR A 433 4.56 17.67 -7.20
CA THR A 433 3.29 18.37 -7.13
C THR A 433 2.77 18.38 -5.70
N VAL A 434 2.51 19.57 -5.16
CA VAL A 434 1.86 19.79 -3.87
C VAL A 434 0.57 20.55 -4.11
N ARG A 435 -0.58 19.94 -3.86
CA ARG A 435 -1.92 20.55 -3.97
C ARG A 435 -2.66 20.43 -2.65
N GLY A 436 -2.59 21.46 -1.83
CA GLY A 436 -3.34 21.59 -0.59
C GLY A 436 -4.76 22.11 -0.83
N LEU A 437 -5.53 22.27 0.24
CA LEU A 437 -6.83 22.95 0.23
C LEU A 437 -6.65 24.41 0.63
N ALA A 438 -7.44 25.29 0.05
CA ALA A 438 -7.35 26.73 0.33
C ALA A 438 -7.59 27.09 1.81
N GLU A 439 -8.40 26.29 2.51
CA GLU A 439 -8.69 26.40 3.93
C GLU A 439 -7.72 25.59 4.83
N MET A 440 -6.97 24.66 4.24
CA MET A 440 -6.00 23.82 4.95
C MET A 440 -4.83 23.49 4.03
N PRO A 441 -3.88 24.41 3.88
CA PRO A 441 -2.69 24.20 3.05
C PRO A 441 -1.86 23.01 3.55
N VAL A 442 -1.22 22.31 2.62
CA VAL A 442 -0.16 21.35 2.96
C VAL A 442 1.04 22.14 3.44
N LYS A 443 1.61 21.80 4.61
CA LYS A 443 2.61 22.68 5.22
C LYS A 443 3.79 21.96 5.88
N ASN A 444 4.87 22.75 6.08
CA ASN A 444 6.12 22.33 6.71
C ASN A 444 6.70 21.06 6.06
N ILE A 445 7.02 21.17 4.76
CA ILE A 445 7.68 20.11 4.01
C ILE A 445 9.11 20.54 3.68
N ARG A 446 10.06 19.68 3.94
CA ARG A 446 11.45 19.82 3.55
C ARG A 446 11.82 18.79 2.50
N PHE A 447 12.26 19.29 1.35
CA PHE A 447 12.86 18.49 0.28
C PHE A 447 14.36 18.76 0.24
N ASN A 448 15.17 17.74 0.35
CA ASN A 448 16.63 17.89 0.37
C ASN A 448 17.33 16.83 -0.47
N THR A 449 18.30 17.25 -1.27
CA THR A 449 19.14 16.34 -2.08
C THR A 449 18.29 15.47 -3.01
N ILE A 450 17.63 16.12 -3.97
CA ILE A 450 16.72 15.46 -4.91
C ILE A 450 17.19 15.67 -6.35
N VAL A 451 17.21 14.61 -7.13
CA VAL A 451 17.51 14.63 -8.57
C VAL A 451 16.33 14.03 -9.32
N ILE A 452 15.68 14.81 -10.18
CA ILE A 452 14.51 14.36 -10.96
C ILE A 452 14.68 14.73 -12.42
N ASN A 453 14.52 13.75 -13.30
CA ASN A 453 14.32 13.92 -14.73
C ASN A 453 12.82 13.75 -15.03
N SER A 454 12.16 14.77 -15.57
CA SER A 454 10.71 14.79 -15.81
C SER A 454 10.33 15.56 -17.07
N THR A 455 9.07 15.49 -17.49
CA THR A 455 8.56 16.32 -18.57
C THR A 455 8.26 17.74 -18.10
N ALA A 456 7.70 17.91 -16.90
CA ALA A 456 7.35 19.20 -16.29
C ALA A 456 8.05 19.38 -14.93
N GLY A 457 8.24 20.65 -14.53
CA GLY A 457 8.85 21.02 -13.26
C GLY A 457 7.96 20.76 -12.03
N CYS A 458 8.13 21.59 -11.00
CA CYS A 458 7.40 21.49 -9.73
C CYS A 458 6.17 22.39 -9.71
N VAL A 459 5.09 21.95 -9.03
CA VAL A 459 3.86 22.71 -8.80
C VAL A 459 3.58 22.77 -7.31
N LEU A 460 3.40 24.00 -6.78
CA LEU A 460 3.05 24.25 -5.38
C LEU A 460 1.76 25.09 -5.36
N GLN A 461 0.68 24.49 -4.93
CA GLN A 461 -0.63 25.12 -4.84
C GLN A 461 -1.21 24.95 -3.44
N ASP A 462 -1.70 26.06 -2.85
CA ASP A 462 -2.23 26.08 -1.49
C ASP A 462 -1.27 25.33 -0.53
N ALA A 463 -0.01 25.81 -0.49
CA ALA A 463 1.10 25.21 0.23
C ALA A 463 1.81 26.26 1.10
N GLU A 464 2.25 25.89 2.29
CA GLU A 464 2.91 26.78 3.24
C GLU A 464 4.20 26.19 3.81
N GLN A 465 5.21 27.02 4.06
CA GLN A 465 6.47 26.59 4.70
C GLN A 465 7.12 25.41 3.96
N ILE A 466 7.34 25.57 2.64
CA ILE A 466 8.03 24.58 1.81
C ILE A 466 9.49 24.99 1.65
N GLU A 467 10.39 24.14 2.07
CA GLU A 467 11.84 24.28 1.89
C GLU A 467 12.34 23.27 0.85
N MET A 468 13.02 23.74 -0.18
CA MET A 468 13.67 22.91 -1.20
C MET A 468 15.14 23.28 -1.28
N ASP A 469 16.00 22.37 -0.85
CA ASP A 469 17.44 22.60 -0.81
C ASP A 469 18.19 21.49 -1.57
N ASN A 470 19.17 21.87 -2.37
CA ASN A 470 19.98 20.97 -3.18
C ASN A 470 19.13 20.10 -4.13
N ILE A 471 18.31 20.77 -4.96
CA ILE A 471 17.43 20.12 -5.93
C ILE A 471 17.99 20.27 -7.33
N ARG A 472 18.15 19.14 -8.03
CA ARG A 472 18.50 19.11 -9.46
C ARG A 472 17.30 18.66 -10.28
N LEU A 473 16.77 19.54 -11.10
CA LEU A 473 15.68 19.25 -12.03
C LEU A 473 16.21 19.19 -13.45
N SER A 474 15.78 18.20 -14.21
CA SER A 474 15.84 18.18 -15.67
C SER A 474 14.40 18.09 -16.18
N PHE A 475 13.93 19.09 -16.92
CA PHE A 475 12.56 19.11 -17.42
C PHE A 475 12.52 19.68 -18.85
N LEU A 476 11.45 19.36 -19.59
CA LEU A 476 11.32 19.69 -21.01
C LEU A 476 10.40 20.89 -21.25
N THR A 477 9.39 21.08 -20.40
CA THR A 477 8.33 22.07 -20.63
C THR A 477 7.97 22.84 -19.37
N GLY A 478 7.51 24.09 -19.55
CA GLY A 478 6.99 24.93 -18.47
C GLY A 478 8.07 25.67 -17.69
N ALA A 479 7.75 26.05 -16.49
CA ALA A 479 8.65 26.65 -15.51
C ALA A 479 9.28 25.57 -14.62
N ALA A 480 10.44 25.88 -14.04
CA ALA A 480 11.02 25.01 -13.03
C ALA A 480 10.09 24.88 -11.81
N TYR A 481 9.49 26.01 -11.42
CA TYR A 481 8.50 26.09 -10.33
C TYR A 481 7.27 26.87 -10.76
N THR A 482 6.10 26.32 -10.53
CA THR A 482 4.81 27.02 -10.62
C THR A 482 4.23 27.11 -9.22
N VAL A 483 3.99 28.31 -8.73
CA VAL A 483 3.51 28.59 -7.37
C VAL A 483 2.17 29.33 -7.47
N ASN A 484 1.16 28.83 -6.77
CA ASN A 484 -0.17 29.42 -6.72
C ASN A 484 -0.73 29.40 -5.29
N ASN A 485 -1.14 30.58 -4.77
CA ASN A 485 -1.66 30.70 -3.40
C ASN A 485 -0.77 30.03 -2.35
N ALA A 486 0.55 30.23 -2.42
CA ALA A 486 1.48 29.60 -1.49
C ALA A 486 2.29 30.65 -0.71
N ASP A 487 2.67 30.31 0.52
CA ASP A 487 3.34 31.20 1.46
C ASP A 487 4.62 30.56 2.02
N SER A 488 5.63 31.38 2.25
CA SER A 488 6.90 30.95 2.89
C SER A 488 7.60 29.83 2.13
N ILE A 489 7.86 30.05 0.84
CA ILE A 489 8.56 29.11 -0.04
C ILE A 489 10.05 29.47 -0.10
N GLN A 490 10.92 28.52 0.23
CA GLN A 490 12.35 28.68 0.18
C GLN A 490 12.96 27.73 -0.86
N LEU A 491 13.59 28.31 -1.88
CA LEU A 491 14.29 27.58 -2.95
C LEU A 491 15.78 27.88 -2.83
N LYS A 492 16.59 26.88 -2.50
CA LYS A 492 18.01 27.04 -2.25
C LYS A 492 18.83 25.99 -3.01
N HIS A 493 19.98 26.41 -3.58
CA HIS A 493 20.86 25.54 -4.35
C HIS A 493 20.11 24.75 -5.44
N ILE A 494 19.30 25.42 -6.24
CA ILE A 494 18.52 24.77 -7.31
C ILE A 494 19.35 24.72 -8.59
N SER A 495 19.44 23.54 -9.17
CA SER A 495 20.04 23.31 -10.48
C SER A 495 18.97 22.88 -11.48
N PHE A 496 18.95 23.50 -12.67
CA PHE A 496 17.95 23.28 -13.70
C PHE A 496 18.59 23.37 -15.10
N PRO A 497 17.91 22.93 -16.21
CA PRO A 497 18.46 22.97 -17.54
C PRO A 497 18.85 24.40 -17.98
N PRO A 498 20.00 24.60 -18.63
CA PRO A 498 20.48 25.92 -19.03
C PRO A 498 19.61 26.60 -20.12
N ASP A 499 18.79 25.83 -20.82
CA ASP A 499 17.83 26.27 -21.84
C ASP A 499 16.41 26.45 -21.30
N ALA A 500 16.21 26.29 -20.00
CA ALA A 500 14.92 26.56 -19.35
C ALA A 500 14.48 27.99 -19.60
N LYS A 501 13.21 28.19 -19.98
CA LYS A 501 12.68 29.50 -20.37
C LYS A 501 12.28 30.33 -19.18
N LEU A 502 11.83 29.71 -18.11
CA LEU A 502 11.27 30.35 -16.92
C LEU A 502 11.64 29.55 -15.68
N PHE A 503 12.14 30.22 -14.65
CA PHE A 503 12.43 29.56 -13.36
C PHE A 503 11.20 29.51 -12.47
N LEU A 504 10.55 30.66 -12.22
CA LEU A 504 9.41 30.76 -11.33
C LEU A 504 8.22 31.41 -12.05
N LYS A 505 7.07 30.72 -12.06
CA LYS A 505 5.77 31.31 -12.35
C LYS A 505 5.00 31.44 -11.04
N ALA A 506 4.59 32.66 -10.67
CA ALA A 506 3.89 32.96 -9.43
C ALA A 506 2.50 33.56 -9.71
N SER A 507 1.45 33.02 -9.07
CA SER A 507 0.07 33.47 -9.24
C SER A 507 -0.73 33.32 -7.93
N GLY A 508 -1.90 33.98 -7.89
CA GLY A 508 -2.83 33.91 -6.75
C GLY A 508 -2.52 34.94 -5.66
N ASN A 509 -3.57 35.53 -5.11
CA ASN A 509 -3.52 36.65 -4.18
C ASN A 509 -2.98 36.29 -2.77
N LYS A 510 -2.84 35.01 -2.45
CA LYS A 510 -2.21 34.52 -1.21
C LYS A 510 -0.72 34.25 -1.38
N THR A 511 -0.18 34.33 -2.59
CA THR A 511 1.23 34.05 -2.86
C THR A 511 2.12 35.16 -2.31
N LYS A 512 2.99 34.78 -1.37
CA LYS A 512 3.92 35.70 -0.69
C LYS A 512 5.13 34.97 -0.09
N SER A 513 6.12 35.77 0.35
CA SER A 513 7.30 35.30 1.09
C SER A 513 8.07 34.18 0.35
N ILE A 514 8.30 34.37 -0.97
CA ILE A 514 9.10 33.44 -1.77
C ILE A 514 10.56 33.91 -1.75
N SER A 515 11.49 33.06 -1.37
CA SER A 515 12.93 33.33 -1.41
C SER A 515 13.66 32.34 -2.33
N ILE A 516 14.51 32.88 -3.20
CA ILE A 516 15.40 32.14 -4.09
C ILE A 516 16.82 32.48 -3.69
N ASN A 517 17.56 31.54 -3.14
CA ASN A 517 18.89 31.76 -2.59
C ASN A 517 19.90 30.83 -3.27
N GLU A 518 21.13 31.34 -3.47
CA GLU A 518 22.26 30.53 -3.94
C GLU A 518 21.92 29.68 -5.19
N THR A 519 21.16 30.28 -6.13
CA THR A 519 20.68 29.67 -7.38
C THR A 519 21.08 30.55 -8.55
N ASP A 520 21.87 30.02 -9.49
CA ASP A 520 22.35 30.80 -10.64
C ASP A 520 21.24 31.01 -11.70
N LEU A 521 20.63 32.17 -11.68
CA LEU A 521 19.63 32.62 -12.66
C LEU A 521 20.21 33.47 -13.78
N SER A 522 21.52 33.71 -13.83
CA SER A 522 22.19 34.67 -14.74
C SER A 522 21.98 34.37 -16.24
N LYS A 523 21.76 33.11 -16.59
CA LYS A 523 21.58 32.67 -17.96
C LYS A 523 20.11 32.65 -18.43
N MET A 524 19.19 32.95 -17.55
CA MET A 524 17.76 32.94 -17.88
C MET A 524 17.32 34.26 -18.60
N LYS A 525 16.50 34.12 -19.62
CA LYS A 525 15.87 35.30 -20.27
C LYS A 525 14.85 35.95 -19.34
N GLN A 526 14.12 35.16 -18.59
CA GLN A 526 13.13 35.60 -17.61
C GLN A 526 13.21 34.68 -16.39
N ALA A 527 13.68 35.21 -15.28
CA ALA A 527 13.79 34.45 -14.05
C ALA A 527 12.43 34.24 -13.37
N VAL A 528 11.60 35.28 -13.35
CA VAL A 528 10.29 35.26 -12.68
C VAL A 528 9.23 35.82 -13.63
N ASP A 529 8.09 35.15 -13.67
CA ASP A 529 6.83 35.61 -14.26
C ASP A 529 5.78 35.61 -13.16
N SER A 530 5.21 36.78 -12.84
CA SER A 530 4.25 36.90 -11.75
C SER A 530 2.99 37.63 -12.21
N ASP A 531 1.83 37.09 -11.80
CA ASP A 531 0.55 37.74 -12.01
C ASP A 531 0.49 39.09 -11.24
N PRO A 532 -0.31 40.06 -11.68
CA PRO A 532 -0.44 41.38 -11.02
C PRO A 532 -0.86 41.30 -9.53
N GLU A 533 -1.49 40.22 -9.13
CA GLU A 533 -1.94 39.99 -7.74
C GLU A 533 -0.77 39.69 -6.80
N VAL A 534 0.36 39.20 -7.32
CA VAL A 534 1.56 38.90 -6.54
C VAL A 534 2.44 40.14 -6.46
N LYS A 535 2.66 40.67 -5.27
CA LYS A 535 3.51 41.85 -5.08
C LYS A 535 4.97 41.51 -5.36
N LYS A 536 5.67 42.41 -6.03
CA LYS A 536 7.07 42.18 -6.43
C LYS A 536 8.03 41.99 -5.27
N ASP A 537 7.77 42.65 -4.13
CA ASP A 537 8.56 42.52 -2.90
C ASP A 537 8.35 41.22 -2.13
N GLU A 538 7.36 40.45 -2.52
CA GLU A 538 7.14 39.08 -1.96
C GLU A 538 8.03 38.02 -2.60
N ILE A 539 8.78 38.33 -3.66
CA ILE A 539 9.73 37.41 -4.30
C ILE A 539 11.13 38.01 -4.19
N ILE A 540 11.97 37.40 -3.37
CA ILE A 540 13.32 37.84 -3.05
C ILE A 540 14.34 36.86 -3.68
N ILE A 541 15.25 37.42 -4.50
CA ILE A 541 16.36 36.67 -5.12
C ILE A 541 17.67 37.15 -4.48
N ARG A 542 18.46 36.23 -3.93
CA ARG A 542 19.73 36.51 -3.25
C ARG A 542 20.86 35.62 -3.73
#